data_abae45e54472066d28195406250d356e
#
_entry.id   abae45e54472066d28195406250d356e
#
_cell.length_a   1.000
_cell.length_b   1.000
_cell.length_c   1.000
_cell.angle_alpha   90.00
_cell.angle_beta   90.00
_cell.angle_gamma   90.00
#
_symmetry.space_group_name_H-M   'P 1'
#
loop_
_entity.id
_entity.type
_entity.pdbx_description
1 polymer ?
#
loop_
_entity_poly.entity_id
_entity_poly.type
_entity_poly.pdbx_seq_one_letter_code
_entity_poly.pdbx_strand_id
1 'polypeptide(L)'
;MSRNKQLVEKYMASMARVDRAEVLSCLTDDVEWRIVTQGERVRGKAEFEQNIGTPPGVENVRIDITRMTEENSVVVAEGFVRMAKKDGGSTTFQFCDVFELEDGKVRRLTTFSAETKGPA
;
A
#
# COMPACT_ATOMS: atom_id res chain seq x y z
N MET A 1 14.51 -7.38 -11.80
CA MET A 1 13.14 -7.06 -11.36
C MET A 1 12.44 -6.31 -12.47
N SER A 2 11.17 -6.62 -12.73
CA SER A 2 10.40 -5.96 -13.80
C SER A 2 10.11 -4.50 -13.46
N ARG A 3 9.75 -3.72 -14.49
CA ARG A 3 9.35 -2.32 -14.28
C ARG A 3 8.12 -2.21 -13.39
N ASN A 4 7.17 -3.13 -13.55
CA ASN A 4 5.94 -3.12 -12.76
C ASN A 4 6.23 -3.41 -11.30
N LYS A 5 7.10 -4.39 -11.01
CA LYS A 5 7.50 -4.67 -9.63
C LYS A 5 8.27 -3.51 -9.02
N GLN A 6 9.12 -2.85 -9.81
CA GLN A 6 9.84 -1.66 -9.35
C GLN A 6 8.89 -0.52 -9.00
N LEU A 7 7.84 -0.35 -9.81
CA LEU A 7 6.83 0.67 -9.53
C LEU A 7 6.11 0.37 -8.22
N VAL A 8 5.74 -0.89 -7.98
CA VAL A 8 5.07 -1.28 -6.74
C VAL A 8 5.98 -1.06 -5.54
N GLU A 9 7.26 -1.39 -5.63
CA GLU A 9 8.22 -1.11 -4.57
C GLU A 9 8.31 0.38 -4.26
N LYS A 10 8.40 1.20 -5.31
CA LYS A 10 8.45 2.65 -5.18
C LYS A 10 7.20 3.18 -4.48
N TYR A 11 6.04 2.69 -4.91
CA TYR A 11 4.76 3.07 -4.30
C TYR A 11 4.73 2.74 -2.82
N MET A 12 5.09 1.50 -2.45
CA MET A 12 5.06 1.06 -1.06
C MET A 12 6.03 1.84 -0.19
N ALA A 13 7.24 2.07 -0.68
CA ALA A 13 8.24 2.85 0.04
C ALA A 13 7.78 4.29 0.24
N SER A 14 7.15 4.86 -0.78
CA SER A 14 6.63 6.24 -0.72
C SER A 14 5.49 6.37 0.29
N MET A 15 4.60 5.38 0.32
CA MET A 15 3.51 5.35 1.30
C MET A 15 4.06 5.28 2.73
N ALA A 16 5.07 4.43 2.95
CA ALA A 16 5.64 4.26 4.28
C ALA A 16 6.27 5.56 4.81
N ARG A 17 6.92 6.34 3.93
CA ARG A 17 7.57 7.60 4.35
C ARG A 17 6.69 8.83 4.16
N VAL A 18 5.41 8.62 3.75
CA VAL A 18 4.43 9.71 3.55
C VAL A 18 4.91 10.75 2.54
N ASP A 19 5.46 10.28 1.43
CA ASP A 19 5.86 11.15 0.32
C ASP A 19 4.69 11.26 -0.66
N ARG A 20 3.84 12.27 -0.47
CA ARG A 20 2.59 12.42 -1.23
C ARG A 20 2.83 12.55 -2.72
N ALA A 21 3.77 13.40 -3.13
CA ALA A 21 4.04 13.63 -4.54
C ALA A 21 4.48 12.35 -5.23
N GLU A 22 5.37 11.60 -4.58
CA GLU A 22 5.87 10.33 -5.12
C GLU A 22 4.75 9.29 -5.23
N VAL A 23 3.91 9.16 -4.20
CA VAL A 23 2.78 8.24 -4.24
C VAL A 23 1.86 8.57 -5.42
N LEU A 24 1.46 9.84 -5.54
CA LEU A 24 0.54 10.25 -6.59
C LEU A 24 1.14 10.06 -7.99
N SER A 25 2.46 10.18 -8.12
CA SER A 25 3.14 9.96 -9.40
C SER A 25 3.06 8.49 -9.85
N CYS A 26 2.79 7.57 -8.94
CA CYS A 26 2.67 6.14 -9.26
C CYS A 26 1.27 5.74 -9.71
N LEU A 27 0.30 6.66 -9.69
CA LEU A 27 -1.12 6.36 -9.90
C LEU A 27 -1.65 6.94 -11.21
N THR A 28 -2.64 6.26 -11.79
CA THR A 28 -3.42 6.88 -12.87
C THR A 28 -4.36 7.91 -12.27
N ASP A 29 -4.87 8.85 -13.10
CA ASP A 29 -5.78 9.88 -12.61
C ASP A 29 -7.09 9.29 -12.07
N ASP A 30 -7.53 8.18 -12.66
CA ASP A 30 -8.77 7.50 -12.30
C ASP A 30 -8.54 6.30 -11.38
N VAL A 31 -7.45 6.29 -10.64
CA VAL A 31 -7.09 5.18 -9.76
C VAL A 31 -8.24 4.83 -8.80
N GLU A 32 -8.39 3.54 -8.55
CA GLU A 32 -9.33 3.04 -7.55
C GLU A 32 -8.59 2.21 -6.51
N TRP A 33 -8.95 2.37 -5.26
CA TRP A 33 -8.41 1.58 -4.16
C TRP A 33 -9.57 0.98 -3.39
N ARG A 34 -9.59 -0.34 -3.31
CA ARG A 34 -10.59 -1.08 -2.54
C ARG A 34 -9.90 -1.68 -1.33
N ILE A 35 -10.37 -1.32 -0.14
CA ILE A 35 -9.85 -1.86 1.12
C ILE A 35 -10.90 -2.84 1.63
N VAL A 36 -10.70 -4.12 1.34
CA VAL A 36 -11.72 -5.15 1.51
C VAL A 36 -12.17 -5.32 2.94
N THR A 37 -11.21 -5.37 3.88
CA THR A 37 -11.54 -5.59 5.30
C THR A 37 -12.30 -4.44 5.94
N GLN A 38 -12.22 -3.25 5.37
CA GLN A 38 -12.91 -2.06 5.88
C GLN A 38 -14.15 -1.71 5.08
N GLY A 39 -14.36 -2.39 3.96
CA GLY A 39 -15.48 -2.10 3.07
C GLY A 39 -15.38 -0.75 2.39
N GLU A 40 -14.18 -0.16 2.32
CA GLU A 40 -13.97 1.16 1.76
C GLU A 40 -13.54 1.12 0.30
N ARG A 41 -13.93 2.15 -0.44
CA ARG A 41 -13.48 2.41 -1.79
C ARG A 41 -13.02 3.85 -1.90
N VAL A 42 -11.85 4.05 -2.52
CA VAL A 42 -11.25 5.35 -2.77
C VAL A 42 -11.16 5.49 -4.28
N ARG A 43 -11.64 6.60 -4.83
CA ARG A 43 -11.66 6.83 -6.27
C ARG A 43 -11.00 8.14 -6.64
N GLY A 44 -10.02 8.05 -7.55
CA GLY A 44 -9.32 9.22 -8.06
C GLY A 44 -8.22 9.69 -7.13
N LYS A 45 -7.30 10.50 -7.69
CA LYS A 45 -6.12 10.96 -6.95
C LYS A 45 -6.49 11.85 -5.75
N ALA A 46 -7.53 12.67 -5.87
CA ALA A 46 -7.90 13.58 -4.79
C ALA A 46 -8.34 12.81 -3.54
N GLU A 47 -9.20 11.81 -3.69
CA GLU A 47 -9.59 10.95 -2.58
C GLU A 47 -8.41 10.12 -2.07
N PHE A 48 -7.58 9.62 -3.01
CA PHE A 48 -6.42 8.81 -2.65
C PHE A 48 -5.47 9.60 -1.74
N GLU A 49 -5.24 10.86 -2.07
CA GLU A 49 -4.35 11.72 -1.31
C GLU A 49 -4.76 11.85 0.16
N GLN A 50 -6.05 11.84 0.44
CA GLN A 50 -6.56 11.92 1.80
C GLN A 50 -6.19 10.69 2.65
N ASN A 51 -5.79 9.61 2.00
CA ASN A 51 -5.39 8.36 2.67
C ASN A 51 -3.88 8.20 2.79
N ILE A 52 -3.12 9.21 2.36
CA ILE A 52 -1.67 9.22 2.51
C ILE A 52 -1.34 9.93 3.81
N GLY A 53 -0.84 9.18 4.79
CA GLY A 53 -0.50 9.77 6.07
C GLY A 53 -0.33 8.69 7.12
N THR A 54 0.16 9.12 8.28
CA THR A 54 0.31 8.23 9.42
C THR A 54 -0.99 8.22 10.21
N PRO A 55 -1.55 7.05 10.53
CA PRO A 55 -2.80 7.00 11.31
C PRO A 55 -2.67 7.66 12.67
N PRO A 56 -3.78 8.16 13.25
CA PRO A 56 -3.76 8.78 14.58
C PRO A 56 -3.17 7.82 15.62
N GLY A 57 -2.30 8.35 16.48
CA GLY A 57 -1.67 7.56 17.55
C GLY A 57 -0.49 6.71 17.10
N VAL A 58 -0.17 6.73 15.82
CA VAL A 58 0.95 5.97 15.26
C VAL A 58 2.14 6.91 15.07
N GLU A 59 3.30 6.49 15.57
CA GLU A 59 4.53 7.25 15.45
C GLU A 59 5.21 7.01 14.12
N ASN A 60 5.32 5.75 13.71
CA ASN A 60 5.86 5.43 12.40
C ASN A 60 5.26 4.15 11.83
N VAL A 61 5.39 4.00 10.51
CA VAL A 61 4.89 2.85 9.77
C VAL A 61 6.06 2.24 9.00
N ARG A 62 6.24 0.92 9.15
CA ARG A 62 7.22 0.16 8.38
C ARG A 62 6.49 -0.86 7.53
N ILE A 63 6.84 -0.93 6.25
CA ILE A 63 6.25 -1.89 5.31
C ILE A 63 7.37 -2.80 4.83
N ASP A 64 7.20 -4.11 5.06
CA ASP A 64 8.14 -5.12 4.59
C ASP A 64 7.44 -6.00 3.56
N ILE A 65 7.93 -5.98 2.31
CA ILE A 65 7.42 -6.84 1.25
C ILE A 65 8.20 -8.15 1.30
N THR A 66 7.49 -9.26 1.48
CA THR A 66 8.11 -10.58 1.55
C THR A 66 8.10 -11.31 0.22
N ARG A 67 7.14 -11.00 -0.66
CA ARG A 67 7.05 -11.63 -1.97
C ARG A 67 6.25 -10.76 -2.92
N MET A 68 6.69 -10.72 -4.18
CA MET A 68 5.92 -10.13 -5.27
C MET A 68 5.82 -11.11 -6.42
N THR A 69 4.62 -11.21 -6.97
CA THR A 69 4.33 -12.06 -8.13
C THR A 69 3.68 -11.21 -9.20
N GLU A 70 4.08 -11.39 -10.44
CA GLU A 70 3.53 -10.61 -11.55
C GLU A 70 3.05 -11.51 -12.67
N GLU A 71 1.87 -11.16 -13.20
CA GLU A 71 1.31 -11.78 -14.41
C GLU A 71 0.34 -10.81 -15.08
N ASN A 72 0.48 -10.63 -16.38
CA ASN A 72 -0.44 -9.82 -17.19
C ASN A 72 -0.73 -8.42 -16.63
N SER A 73 0.33 -7.70 -16.26
CA SER A 73 0.24 -6.35 -15.69
C SER A 73 -0.46 -6.30 -14.33
N VAL A 74 -0.56 -7.45 -13.66
CA VAL A 74 -1.01 -7.51 -12.27
C VAL A 74 0.17 -7.90 -11.42
N VAL A 75 0.43 -7.12 -10.36
CA VAL A 75 1.46 -7.44 -9.36
C VAL A 75 0.76 -7.71 -8.04
N VAL A 76 1.07 -8.84 -7.43
CA VAL A 76 0.60 -9.17 -6.10
C VAL A 76 1.77 -9.01 -5.14
N ALA A 77 1.64 -8.15 -4.15
CA ALA A 77 2.65 -7.93 -3.12
C ALA A 77 2.14 -8.43 -1.78
N GLU A 78 2.93 -9.26 -1.13
CA GLU A 78 2.61 -9.82 0.17
C GLU A 78 3.64 -9.34 1.18
N GLY A 79 3.22 -9.10 2.41
CA GLY A 79 4.15 -8.66 3.42
C GLY A 79 3.50 -8.27 4.73
N PHE A 80 4.20 -7.44 5.48
CA PHE A 80 3.77 -7.00 6.79
C PHE A 80 3.86 -5.48 6.89
N VAL A 81 2.89 -4.90 7.61
CA VAL A 81 2.93 -3.49 8.01
C VAL A 81 3.04 -3.48 9.52
N ARG A 82 4.08 -2.84 10.03
CA ARG A 82 4.25 -2.65 11.46
C ARG A 82 4.05 -1.18 11.80
N MET A 83 3.16 -0.92 12.75
CA MET A 83 2.89 0.43 13.22
C MET A 83 3.38 0.57 14.64
N ALA A 84 4.39 1.43 14.86
CA ALA A 84 4.86 1.77 16.19
C ALA A 84 3.95 2.88 16.73
N LYS A 85 3.40 2.67 17.92
CA LYS A 85 2.47 3.63 18.52
C LYS A 85 3.18 4.60 19.43
N LYS A 86 2.62 5.81 19.55
CA LYS A 86 3.19 6.85 20.41
C LYS A 86 3.23 6.46 21.88
N ASP A 87 2.34 5.54 22.30
CA ASP A 87 2.29 5.05 23.67
C ASP A 87 3.30 3.93 23.96
N GLY A 88 4.13 3.58 22.98
CA GLY A 88 5.14 2.53 23.11
C GLY A 88 4.73 1.15 22.65
N GLY A 89 3.45 0.98 22.30
CA GLY A 89 2.97 -0.29 21.73
C GLY A 89 3.24 -0.41 20.26
N SER A 90 2.91 -1.57 19.70
CA SER A 90 3.00 -1.79 18.26
C SER A 90 1.87 -2.70 17.78
N THR A 91 1.51 -2.53 16.53
CA THR A 91 0.51 -3.37 15.85
C THR A 91 1.10 -3.84 14.54
N THR A 92 0.93 -5.11 14.23
CA THR A 92 1.40 -5.70 12.98
C THR A 92 0.21 -6.24 12.19
N PHE A 93 0.18 -5.89 10.90
CA PHE A 93 -0.79 -6.45 9.96
C PHE A 93 -0.05 -7.24 8.90
N GLN A 94 -0.63 -8.35 8.49
CA GLN A 94 -0.19 -9.06 7.30
C GLN A 94 -1.07 -8.59 6.15
N PHE A 95 -0.45 -8.28 5.01
CA PHE A 95 -1.21 -7.77 3.87
C PHE A 95 -0.96 -8.59 2.61
N CYS A 96 -1.94 -8.54 1.73
CA CYS A 96 -1.84 -8.99 0.35
C CYS A 96 -2.49 -7.90 -0.50
N ASP A 97 -1.68 -7.22 -1.29
CA ASP A 97 -2.14 -6.14 -2.15
C ASP A 97 -2.07 -6.58 -3.60
N VAL A 98 -3.17 -6.40 -4.32
CA VAL A 98 -3.26 -6.71 -5.74
C VAL A 98 -3.27 -5.40 -6.52
N PHE A 99 -2.21 -5.19 -7.31
CA PHE A 99 -2.03 -3.99 -8.12
C PHE A 99 -2.33 -4.31 -9.58
N GLU A 100 -3.31 -3.63 -10.16
CA GLU A 100 -3.57 -3.70 -11.60
C GLU A 100 -2.94 -2.46 -12.21
N LEU A 101 -2.00 -2.66 -13.14
CA LEU A 101 -1.20 -1.58 -13.70
C LEU A 101 -1.62 -1.26 -15.13
N GLU A 102 -1.51 0.01 -15.49
CA GLU A 102 -1.78 0.50 -16.83
C GLU A 102 -0.71 1.53 -17.18
N ASP A 103 0.03 1.28 -18.25
CA ASP A 103 1.10 2.17 -18.72
C ASP A 103 2.08 2.55 -17.63
N GLY A 104 2.48 1.57 -16.80
CA GLY A 104 3.46 1.78 -15.75
C GLY A 104 2.96 2.53 -14.54
N LYS A 105 1.63 2.59 -14.33
CA LYS A 105 1.02 3.24 -13.17
C LYS A 105 -0.06 2.35 -12.58
N VAL A 106 -0.35 2.56 -11.30
CA VAL A 106 -1.40 1.81 -10.61
C VAL A 106 -2.76 2.35 -11.03
N ARG A 107 -3.55 1.50 -11.66
CA ARG A 107 -4.93 1.81 -12.06
C ARG A 107 -5.91 1.35 -10.98
N ARG A 108 -5.67 0.19 -10.39
CA ARG A 108 -6.51 -0.35 -9.32
C ARG A 108 -5.66 -1.07 -8.29
N LEU A 109 -5.96 -0.82 -7.04
CA LEU A 109 -5.33 -1.49 -5.90
C LEU A 109 -6.41 -2.13 -5.07
N THR A 110 -6.26 -3.42 -4.76
CA THR A 110 -7.15 -4.12 -3.84
C THR A 110 -6.32 -4.61 -2.67
N THR A 111 -6.68 -4.18 -1.48
CA THR A 111 -5.94 -4.50 -0.26
C THR A 111 -6.73 -5.46 0.61
N PHE A 112 -6.05 -6.56 0.97
CA PHE A 112 -6.52 -7.51 1.96
C PHE A 112 -5.52 -7.47 3.11
N SER A 113 -5.99 -7.23 4.32
CA SER A 113 -5.09 -7.20 5.47
C SER A 113 -5.79 -7.71 6.71
N ALA A 114 -4.99 -8.26 7.62
CA ALA A 114 -5.48 -8.74 8.89
C ALA A 114 -4.43 -8.47 9.96
N GLU A 115 -4.89 -8.08 11.13
CA GLU A 115 -3.99 -7.91 12.26
C GLU A 115 -3.45 -9.26 12.69
N THR A 116 -2.16 -9.32 13.00
CA THR A 116 -1.51 -10.55 13.43
C THR A 116 -0.74 -10.30 14.72
N LYS A 117 -0.51 -11.38 15.47
CA LYS A 117 0.24 -11.31 16.72
C LYS A 117 1.73 -11.51 16.44
N GLY A 118 2.37 -10.44 16.00
CA GLY A 118 3.78 -10.46 15.69
C GLY A 118 4.07 -10.91 14.27
N PRO A 119 5.33 -10.89 13.86
CA PRO A 119 5.71 -11.27 12.52
C PRO A 119 5.55 -12.78 12.34
N ALA A 120 5.23 -13.17 11.12
CA ALA A 120 5.13 -14.59 10.79
C ALA A 120 6.50 -15.25 10.90
#